data_6c98b944f62f976cb7945951c0f8e150
#
_entry.id   6c98b944f62f976cb7945951c0f8e150
#
_cell.length_a   1.000
_cell.length_b   1.000
_cell.length_c   1.000
_cell.angle_alpha   90.00
_cell.angle_beta   90.00
_cell.angle_gamma   90.00
#
_symmetry.space_group_name_H-M   'P 1'
#
loop_
_entity.id
_entity.type
_entity.pdbx_description
1 polymer ?
#
loop_
_entity_poly.entity_id
_entity_poly.type
_entity_poly.pdbx_seq_one_letter_code
_entity_poly.pdbx_strand_id
1 'polypeptide(L)'
;MVVFRVLSKLGKVVSLDEDRWRHVLEHPEMQNQLDRIKETVANPDEVRESTHDPSVLLFYKLYTETPVTEKYLLAVVKVLKREGFIVTAFFTDIE
;
A
#
# COMPACT_ATOMS: atom_id res chain seq x y z
N MET A 1 0.68 15.15 9.59
CA MET A 1 -0.20 15.61 8.50
C MET A 1 -0.52 14.45 7.58
N VAL A 2 -1.77 14.36 7.19
CA VAL A 2 -2.20 13.28 6.28
C VAL A 2 -1.84 13.66 4.85
N VAL A 3 -1.15 12.73 4.16
CA VAL A 3 -0.82 12.89 2.75
C VAL A 3 -2.04 12.58 1.88
N PHE A 4 -2.73 11.46 2.17
CA PHE A 4 -4.01 11.17 1.52
C PHE A 4 -4.87 10.25 2.40
N ARG A 5 -6.16 10.25 2.08
CA ARG A 5 -7.12 9.24 2.55
C ARG A 5 -7.80 8.65 1.33
N VAL A 6 -8.01 7.35 1.33
CA VAL A 6 -8.66 6.65 0.23
C VAL A 6 -9.59 5.57 0.77
N LEU A 7 -10.73 5.38 0.13
CA LEU A 7 -11.61 4.27 0.45
C LEU A 7 -11.03 2.98 -0.12
N SER A 8 -10.71 2.05 0.76
CA SER A 8 -10.14 0.77 0.34
C SER A 8 -11.20 -0.13 -0.29
N LYS A 9 -10.75 -1.14 -0.98
CA LYS A 9 -11.63 -2.18 -1.55
C LYS A 9 -12.51 -2.82 -0.49
N LEU A 10 -12.08 -2.86 0.76
CA LEU A 10 -12.79 -3.49 1.87
C LEU A 10 -13.79 -2.54 2.55
N GLY A 11 -13.97 -1.34 2.03
CA GLY A 11 -14.93 -0.39 2.55
C GLY A 11 -14.46 0.43 3.73
N LYS A 12 -13.19 0.32 4.11
CA LYS A 12 -12.60 1.13 5.16
C LYS A 12 -11.74 2.23 4.57
N VAL A 13 -11.78 3.42 5.17
CA VAL A 13 -10.90 4.51 4.77
C VAL A 13 -9.49 4.21 5.28
N VAL A 14 -8.53 4.28 4.37
CA VAL A 14 -7.10 4.06 4.67
C VAL A 14 -6.36 5.37 4.44
N SER A 15 -5.53 5.75 5.40
CA SER A 15 -4.75 6.97 5.33
C SER A 15 -3.26 6.67 5.19
N LEU A 16 -2.56 7.62 4.58
CA LEU A 16 -1.09 7.67 4.61
C LEU A 16 -0.71 9.00 5.21
N ASP A 17 0.05 8.98 6.30
CA ASP A 17 0.55 10.22 6.87
C ASP A 17 1.98 10.52 6.40
N GLU A 18 2.44 11.72 6.71
CA GLU A 18 3.72 12.23 6.24
C GLU A 18 4.90 11.42 6.75
N ASP A 19 4.86 10.96 8.01
CA ASP A 19 5.95 10.18 8.58
C ASP A 19 6.09 8.84 7.88
N ARG A 20 4.97 8.18 7.59
CA ARG A 20 4.99 6.91 6.87
C ARG A 20 5.38 7.10 5.42
N TRP A 21 4.96 8.20 4.81
CA TRP A 21 5.39 8.51 3.44
C TRP A 21 6.89 8.70 3.37
N ARG A 22 7.49 9.38 4.34
CA ARG A 22 8.96 9.50 4.40
C ARG A 22 9.63 8.14 4.54
N HIS A 23 9.04 7.24 5.33
CA HIS A 23 9.55 5.87 5.46
C HIS A 23 9.47 5.12 4.11
N VAL A 24 8.35 5.25 3.40
CA VAL A 24 8.19 4.65 2.07
C VAL A 24 9.26 5.15 1.11
N LEU A 25 9.57 6.44 1.17
CA LEU A 25 10.56 7.07 0.29
C LEU A 25 12.00 6.63 0.57
N GLU A 26 12.25 5.87 1.65
CA GLU A 26 13.54 5.19 1.83
C GLU A 26 13.78 4.15 0.75
N HIS A 27 12.73 3.68 0.09
CA HIS A 27 12.81 2.94 -1.16
C HIS A 27 12.77 3.95 -2.32
N PRO A 28 13.92 4.25 -2.96
CA PRO A 28 13.96 5.35 -3.94
C PRO A 28 13.07 5.13 -5.16
N GLU A 29 12.76 3.88 -5.49
CA GLU A 29 11.83 3.56 -6.57
C GLU A 29 10.39 4.00 -6.28
N MET A 30 10.07 4.36 -5.04
CA MET A 30 8.73 4.80 -4.67
C MET A 30 8.50 6.29 -4.93
N GLN A 31 9.52 7.04 -5.32
CA GLN A 31 9.32 8.41 -5.78
C GLN A 31 8.30 8.43 -6.91
N ASN A 32 7.37 9.37 -6.87
CA ASN A 32 6.31 9.54 -7.86
C ASN A 32 5.31 8.37 -7.94
N GLN A 33 5.27 7.50 -6.94
CA GLN A 33 4.34 6.35 -6.91
C GLN A 33 3.12 6.58 -6.02
N LEU A 34 2.91 7.79 -5.52
CA LEU A 34 1.84 8.09 -4.57
C LEU A 34 0.47 7.71 -5.13
N ASP A 35 0.18 8.05 -6.38
CA ASP A 35 -1.10 7.73 -7.01
C ASP A 35 -1.29 6.22 -7.17
N ARG A 36 -0.22 5.49 -7.44
CA ARG A 36 -0.30 4.03 -7.54
C ARG A 36 -0.52 3.37 -6.19
N ILE A 37 0.00 3.94 -5.11
CA ILE A 37 -0.28 3.45 -3.76
C ILE A 37 -1.77 3.60 -3.46
N LYS A 38 -2.34 4.77 -3.76
CA LYS A 38 -3.78 4.99 -3.61
C LYS A 38 -4.60 3.99 -4.42
N GLU A 39 -4.24 3.81 -5.68
CA GLU A 39 -4.93 2.89 -6.57
C GLU A 39 -4.85 1.45 -6.07
N THR A 40 -3.68 1.04 -5.56
CA THR A 40 -3.49 -0.31 -5.04
C THR A 40 -4.42 -0.60 -3.87
N VAL A 41 -4.62 0.37 -2.99
CA VAL A 41 -5.52 0.20 -1.84
C VAL A 41 -6.99 0.25 -2.28
N ALA A 42 -7.31 1.14 -3.21
CA ALA A 42 -8.68 1.30 -3.69
C ALA A 42 -9.13 0.14 -4.59
N ASN A 43 -8.23 -0.36 -5.42
CA ASN A 43 -8.55 -1.36 -6.45
C ASN A 43 -7.42 -2.37 -6.63
N PRO A 44 -7.13 -3.18 -5.61
CA PRO A 44 -6.06 -4.18 -5.69
C PRO A 44 -6.44 -5.34 -6.59
N ASP A 45 -5.43 -6.04 -7.11
CA ASP A 45 -5.63 -7.30 -7.80
C ASP A 45 -5.73 -8.46 -6.81
N GLU A 46 -5.08 -8.32 -5.65
CA GLU A 46 -5.11 -9.33 -4.61
C GLU A 46 -4.94 -8.70 -3.24
N VAL A 47 -5.63 -9.25 -2.24
CA VAL A 47 -5.46 -8.86 -0.83
C VAL A 47 -5.19 -10.13 -0.02
N ARG A 48 -4.14 -10.11 0.77
CA ARG A 48 -3.78 -11.23 1.66
C ARG A 48 -3.67 -10.75 3.10
N GLU A 49 -4.01 -11.63 4.04
CA GLU A 49 -3.70 -11.40 5.45
C GLU A 49 -2.22 -11.69 5.70
N SER A 50 -1.59 -10.86 6.55
CA SER A 50 -0.24 -11.16 7.01
C SER A 50 -0.26 -12.43 7.87
N THR A 51 0.75 -13.30 7.68
CA THR A 51 0.87 -14.51 8.48
C THR A 51 1.26 -14.23 9.93
N HIS A 52 1.77 -13.05 10.21
CA HIS A 52 2.25 -12.67 11.55
C HIS A 52 1.23 -11.86 12.35
N ASP A 53 0.32 -11.17 11.67
CA ASP A 53 -0.64 -10.28 12.32
C ASP A 53 -1.90 -10.20 11.46
N PRO A 54 -3.03 -10.78 11.90
CA PRO A 54 -4.26 -10.77 11.11
C PRO A 54 -4.86 -9.39 10.91
N SER A 55 -4.43 -8.39 11.68
CA SER A 55 -4.88 -7.01 11.48
C SER A 55 -4.07 -6.27 10.41
N VAL A 56 -3.04 -6.91 9.86
CA VAL A 56 -2.23 -6.35 8.78
C VAL A 56 -2.62 -7.02 7.47
N LEU A 57 -3.04 -6.21 6.50
CA LEU A 57 -3.42 -6.68 5.17
C LEU A 57 -2.39 -6.24 4.14
N LEU A 58 -2.18 -7.12 3.17
CA LEU A 58 -1.23 -6.91 2.08
C LEU A 58 -2.03 -6.71 0.80
N PHE A 59 -2.01 -5.48 0.28
CA PHE A 59 -2.72 -5.12 -0.95
C PHE A 59 -1.72 -5.14 -2.10
N TYR A 60 -1.98 -5.94 -3.12
CA TYR A 60 -1.12 -6.09 -4.29
C TYR A 60 -1.81 -5.61 -5.54
N LYS A 61 -1.08 -4.88 -6.38
CA LYS A 61 -1.56 -4.52 -7.71
C LYS A 61 -0.44 -4.65 -8.73
N LEU A 62 -0.75 -5.28 -9.86
CA LEU A 62 0.18 -5.49 -10.96
C LEU A 62 0.30 -4.22 -11.80
N TYR A 63 1.53 -3.83 -12.10
CA TYR A 63 1.83 -2.75 -13.04
C TYR A 63 2.80 -3.26 -14.10
N THR A 64 2.56 -2.88 -15.35
CA THR A 64 3.40 -3.33 -16.46
C THR A 64 4.68 -2.53 -16.58
N GLU A 65 4.64 -1.25 -16.17
CA GLU A 65 5.80 -0.36 -16.21
C GLU A 65 6.14 0.10 -14.81
N THR A 66 7.27 -0.36 -14.31
CA THR A 66 7.76 -0.05 -12.97
C THR A 66 9.22 0.38 -13.05
N PRO A 67 9.70 1.19 -12.09
CA PRO A 67 11.10 1.61 -12.07
C PRO A 67 12.09 0.49 -11.71
N VAL A 68 11.58 -0.68 -11.33
CA VAL A 68 12.37 -1.85 -10.96
C VAL A 68 11.85 -3.07 -11.71
N THR A 69 12.49 -4.23 -11.54
CA THR A 69 12.08 -5.46 -12.22
C THR A 69 10.80 -6.05 -11.64
N GLU A 70 10.56 -5.83 -10.35
CA GLU A 70 9.35 -6.30 -9.68
C GLU A 70 8.14 -5.53 -10.19
N LYS A 71 7.04 -6.23 -10.44
CA LYS A 71 5.87 -5.67 -11.12
C LYS A 71 4.65 -5.45 -10.22
N TYR A 72 4.66 -6.00 -9.01
CA TYR A 72 3.58 -5.76 -8.07
C TYR A 72 3.94 -4.64 -7.12
N LEU A 73 3.03 -3.68 -6.97
CA LEU A 73 3.10 -2.73 -5.87
C LEU A 73 2.37 -3.35 -4.69
N LEU A 74 3.07 -3.43 -3.56
CA LEU A 74 2.52 -3.90 -2.30
C LEU A 74 2.31 -2.72 -1.38
N ALA A 75 1.09 -2.54 -0.89
CA ALA A 75 0.78 -1.61 0.17
C ALA A 75 0.44 -2.42 1.43
N VAL A 76 1.21 -2.24 2.48
CA VAL A 76 1.00 -2.90 3.76
C VAL A 76 0.13 -2.00 4.62
N VAL A 77 -1.05 -2.50 5.02
CA VAL A 77 -2.07 -1.71 5.69
C VAL A 77 -2.38 -2.33 7.05
N LYS A 78 -2.27 -1.53 8.11
CA LYS A 78 -2.76 -1.91 9.44
C LYS A 78 -4.23 -1.53 9.52
N VAL A 79 -5.09 -2.52 9.76
CA VAL A 79 -6.54 -2.32 9.83
C VAL A 79 -6.95 -2.15 11.28
N LEU A 80 -7.62 -1.05 11.56
CA LEU A 80 -8.23 -0.77 12.84
C LEU A 80 -9.74 -1.04 12.73
N LYS A 81 -10.48 -0.80 13.81
CA LYS A 81 -11.90 -1.15 13.87
C LYS A 81 -12.72 -0.50 12.75
N ARG A 82 -12.47 0.77 12.42
CA ARG A 82 -13.26 1.52 11.44
C ARG A 82 -12.45 2.08 10.29
N GLU A 83 -11.13 2.05 10.42
CA GLU A 83 -10.23 2.68 9.47
C GLU A 83 -8.93 1.89 9.41
N GLY A 84 -8.02 2.33 8.57
CA GLY A 84 -6.70 1.74 8.50
C GLY A 84 -5.66 2.78 8.12
N PHE A 85 -4.41 2.40 8.19
CA PHE A 85 -3.32 3.27 7.73
C PHE A 85 -2.24 2.45 7.06
N ILE A 86 -1.53 3.09 6.12
CA ILE A 86 -0.43 2.46 5.40
C ILE A 86 0.79 2.44 6.31
N VAL A 87 1.35 1.24 6.50
CA VAL A 87 2.57 1.04 7.27
C VAL A 87 3.78 1.28 6.37
N THR A 88 3.76 0.69 5.19
CA THR A 88 4.81 0.85 4.18
C THR A 88 4.27 0.44 2.81
N ALA A 89 5.04 0.73 1.76
CA ALA A 89 4.73 0.29 0.41
C ALA A 89 6.03 0.14 -0.37
N PHE A 90 6.07 -0.85 -1.26
CA PHE A 90 7.23 -1.09 -2.11
C PHE A 90 6.85 -2.03 -3.25
N PHE A 91 7.72 -2.13 -4.26
CA PHE A 91 7.53 -3.09 -5.35
C PHE A 91 8.10 -4.44 -4.95
N THR A 92 7.40 -5.50 -5.36
CA THR A 92 7.77 -6.87 -5.03
C THR A 92 7.26 -7.82 -6.12
N ASP A 93 7.67 -9.06 -6.04
CA ASP A 93 7.05 -10.13 -6.80
C ASP A 93 6.08 -10.87 -5.89
N ILE A 94 5.10 -11.53 -6.50
CA ILE A 94 4.11 -12.29 -5.76
C ILE A 94 4.28 -13.77 -6.13
N GLU A 95 4.31 -14.61 -5.13
CA GLU A 95 4.45 -16.05 -5.34
C GLU A 95 3.11 -16.78 -5.24
#